data_d1c7780dc9d533c31300b5e6cb82bb54
#
_entry.id   d1c7780dc9d533c31300b5e6cb82bb54
#
_cell.length_a   1.000
_cell.length_b   1.000
_cell.length_c   1.000
_cell.angle_alpha   90.00
_cell.angle_beta   90.00
_cell.angle_gamma   90.00
#
_symmetry.space_group_name_H-M   'P 1'
#
loop_
_entity.id
_entity.type
_entity.pdbx_description
1 polymer ?
#
loop_
_entity_poly.entity_id
_entity_poly.type
_entity_poly.pdbx_seq_one_letter_code
_entity_poly.pdbx_strand_id
1 'polypeptide(L)'
;MKKQFFYFLLIAASLSMTSCGYNNMVNLQEKVTMQWADVENVYQRRADLLPNLVKIVKANASHEKETLEGVIKARAEATKVTIKADQLTEENLARFEQAQQGLSGALSRLMMVSEQYPNLKANEGFRDLSAQVEGSENRITVERRKYNEVVQQYNSTIKKFPGAIYAGWFGFTAKPYFKAKEGADVVPDLDL
;
A
#
# COMPACT_ATOMS: atom_id res chain seq x y z
N MET A 1 4.96 -49.12 32.90
CA MET A 1 5.64 -47.83 33.16
C MET A 1 6.42 -47.29 31.94
N LYS A 2 7.32 -48.05 31.29
CA LYS A 2 8.11 -47.58 30.14
C LYS A 2 7.25 -47.11 28.92
N LYS A 3 6.16 -47.85 28.59
CA LYS A 3 5.27 -47.48 27.49
C LYS A 3 4.47 -46.19 27.76
N GLN A 4 4.02 -45.99 28.99
CA GLN A 4 3.30 -44.76 29.38
C GLN A 4 4.21 -43.53 29.38
N PHE A 5 5.45 -43.70 29.81
CA PHE A 5 6.45 -42.64 29.74
C PHE A 5 6.80 -42.28 28.30
N PHE A 6 6.87 -43.25 27.40
CA PHE A 6 7.09 -43.00 25.95
C PHE A 6 5.95 -42.23 25.31
N TYR A 7 4.69 -42.56 25.63
CA TYR A 7 3.52 -41.79 25.12
C TYR A 7 3.51 -40.37 25.69
N PHE A 8 3.85 -40.19 26.97
CA PHE A 8 3.95 -38.84 27.55
C PHE A 8 5.04 -38.00 26.88
N LEU A 9 6.17 -38.61 26.55
CA LEU A 9 7.29 -37.94 25.87
C LEU A 9 6.92 -37.57 24.41
N LEU A 10 6.18 -38.41 23.71
CA LEU A 10 5.61 -38.11 22.37
C LEU A 10 4.63 -36.96 22.42
N ILE A 11 3.74 -36.92 23.41
CA ILE A 11 2.76 -35.81 23.57
C ILE A 11 3.50 -34.51 23.94
N ALA A 12 4.47 -34.55 24.82
CA ALA A 12 5.28 -33.38 25.19
C ALA A 12 6.08 -32.84 24.00
N ALA A 13 6.66 -33.72 23.17
CA ALA A 13 7.36 -33.35 21.93
C ALA A 13 6.42 -32.73 20.88
N SER A 14 5.20 -33.25 20.75
CA SER A 14 4.20 -32.67 19.83
C SER A 14 3.73 -31.28 20.27
N LEU A 15 3.55 -31.05 21.57
CA LEU A 15 3.17 -29.75 22.14
C LEU A 15 4.28 -28.68 21.96
N SER A 16 5.57 -29.07 22.06
CA SER A 16 6.66 -28.12 21.85
C SER A 16 6.84 -27.69 20.40
N MET A 17 6.50 -28.52 19.43
CA MET A 17 6.52 -28.16 18.01
C MET A 17 5.42 -27.15 17.63
N THR A 18 4.27 -27.16 18.31
CA THR A 18 3.16 -26.23 18.04
C THR A 18 3.48 -24.78 18.43
N SER A 19 4.21 -24.58 19.51
CA SER A 19 4.54 -23.24 20.02
C SER A 19 5.41 -22.42 19.04
N CYS A 20 6.39 -23.05 18.40
CA CYS A 20 7.29 -22.38 17.45
C CYS A 20 6.56 -21.95 16.18
N GLY A 21 5.61 -22.76 15.69
CA GLY A 21 4.81 -22.44 14.50
C GLY A 21 3.87 -21.27 14.71
N TYR A 22 3.16 -21.24 15.82
CA TYR A 22 2.25 -20.14 16.19
C TYR A 22 2.99 -18.81 16.32
N ASN A 23 4.05 -18.77 17.10
CA ASN A 23 4.84 -17.55 17.31
C ASN A 23 5.41 -16.99 15.99
N ASN A 24 5.83 -17.85 15.07
CA ASN A 24 6.30 -17.43 13.76
C ASN A 24 5.17 -16.78 12.94
N MET A 25 3.94 -17.31 12.98
CA MET A 25 2.79 -16.72 12.28
C MET A 25 2.42 -15.37 12.86
N VAL A 26 2.40 -15.23 14.19
CA VAL A 26 2.17 -13.94 14.87
C VAL A 26 3.25 -12.94 14.46
N ASN A 27 4.52 -13.30 14.48
CA ASN A 27 5.61 -12.41 14.06
C ASN A 27 5.49 -11.96 12.61
N LEU A 28 5.06 -12.85 11.71
CA LEU A 28 4.84 -12.51 10.31
C LEU A 28 3.61 -11.62 10.13
N GLN A 29 2.55 -11.84 10.90
CA GLN A 29 1.38 -10.98 10.90
C GLN A 29 1.72 -9.56 11.38
N GLU A 30 2.52 -9.43 12.44
CA GLU A 30 3.01 -8.14 12.92
C GLU A 30 3.89 -7.43 11.87
N LYS A 31 4.72 -8.17 11.13
CA LYS A 31 5.47 -7.60 10.00
C LYS A 31 4.57 -7.06 8.90
N VAL A 32 3.47 -7.77 8.58
CA VAL A 32 2.47 -7.27 7.61
C VAL A 32 1.84 -5.98 8.13
N THR A 33 1.47 -5.92 9.41
CA THR A 33 0.90 -4.74 10.05
C THR A 33 1.86 -3.54 9.99
N MET A 34 3.13 -3.76 10.31
CA MET A 34 4.17 -2.73 10.26
C MET A 34 4.37 -2.22 8.81
N GLN A 35 4.48 -3.14 7.85
CA GLN A 35 4.69 -2.75 6.45
C GLN A 35 3.46 -2.08 5.84
N TRP A 36 2.25 -2.40 6.31
CA TRP A 36 1.04 -1.68 5.95
C TRP A 36 1.09 -0.23 6.44
N ALA A 37 1.52 0.00 7.69
CA ALA A 37 1.70 1.35 8.22
C ALA A 37 2.72 2.16 7.41
N ASP A 38 3.81 1.55 6.93
CA ASP A 38 4.77 2.21 6.04
C ASP A 38 4.12 2.61 4.70
N VAL A 39 3.27 1.75 4.13
CA VAL A 39 2.48 2.07 2.95
C VAL A 39 1.55 3.26 3.21
N GLU A 40 0.78 3.25 4.30
CA GLU A 40 -0.11 4.35 4.66
C GLU A 40 0.66 5.66 4.84
N ASN A 41 1.81 5.64 5.50
CA ASN A 41 2.66 6.80 5.73
C ASN A 41 3.11 7.48 4.42
N VAL A 42 3.52 6.72 3.40
CA VAL A 42 3.95 7.31 2.13
C VAL A 42 2.78 7.88 1.32
N TYR A 43 1.59 7.26 1.40
CA TYR A 43 0.38 7.79 0.80
C TYR A 43 -0.08 9.08 1.51
N GLN A 44 -0.04 9.11 2.85
CA GLN A 44 -0.36 10.29 3.63
C GLN A 44 0.59 11.43 3.30
N ARG A 45 1.92 11.17 3.25
CA ARG A 45 2.91 12.18 2.87
C ARG A 45 2.61 12.80 1.51
N ARG A 46 2.22 11.99 0.50
CA ARG A 46 1.80 12.50 -0.80
C ARG A 46 0.60 13.42 -0.68
N ALA A 47 -0.43 13.02 0.05
CA ALA A 47 -1.64 13.81 0.26
C ALA A 47 -1.36 15.14 0.98
N ASP A 48 -0.35 15.20 1.86
CA ASP A 48 0.01 16.39 2.63
C ASP A 48 0.78 17.45 1.81
N LEU A 49 1.40 17.04 0.70
CA LEU A 49 2.05 17.98 -0.22
C LEU A 49 1.03 18.79 -1.06
N LEU A 50 -0.16 18.25 -1.29
CA LEU A 50 -1.12 18.78 -2.26
C LEU A 50 -1.71 20.14 -1.90
N PRO A 51 -2.04 20.48 -0.64
CA PRO A 51 -2.56 21.82 -0.31
C PRO A 51 -1.60 22.94 -0.71
N ASN A 52 -0.29 22.73 -0.52
CA ASN A 52 0.73 23.70 -0.88
C ASN A 52 0.86 23.80 -2.40
N LEU A 53 0.85 22.66 -3.12
CA LEU A 53 0.89 22.65 -4.57
C LEU A 53 -0.32 23.36 -5.17
N VAL A 54 -1.53 23.06 -4.69
CA VAL A 54 -2.79 23.73 -5.12
C VAL A 54 -2.72 25.24 -4.87
N LYS A 55 -2.17 25.68 -3.72
CA LYS A 55 -2.02 27.10 -3.41
C LYS A 55 -1.12 27.82 -4.42
N ILE A 56 0.00 27.22 -4.80
CA ILE A 56 0.93 27.82 -5.78
C ILE A 56 0.28 27.87 -7.17
N VAL A 57 -0.35 26.78 -7.60
CA VAL A 57 -1.05 26.73 -8.91
C VAL A 57 -2.18 27.76 -8.94
N LYS A 58 -2.98 27.86 -7.90
CA LYS A 58 -4.07 28.85 -7.81
C LYS A 58 -3.55 30.30 -7.94
N ALA A 59 -2.37 30.61 -7.41
CA ALA A 59 -1.78 31.94 -7.50
C ALA A 59 -1.29 32.28 -8.92
N ASN A 60 -0.88 31.30 -9.72
CA ASN A 60 -0.28 31.48 -11.04
C ASN A 60 -1.20 31.09 -12.21
N ALA A 61 -2.22 30.27 -11.96
CA ALA A 61 -3.15 29.74 -12.94
C ALA A 61 -4.57 29.72 -12.34
N SER A 62 -5.09 30.89 -11.95
CA SER A 62 -6.38 31.05 -11.25
C SER A 62 -7.61 30.64 -12.11
N HIS A 63 -7.46 30.56 -13.42
CA HIS A 63 -8.53 30.14 -14.34
C HIS A 63 -8.77 28.63 -14.35
N GLU A 64 -7.83 27.83 -13.83
CA GLU A 64 -7.86 26.35 -13.79
C GLU A 64 -8.70 25.80 -12.62
N LYS A 65 -9.88 26.40 -12.38
CA LYS A 65 -10.74 26.08 -11.23
C LYS A 65 -11.12 24.61 -11.18
N GLU A 66 -11.53 24.04 -12.31
CA GLU A 66 -11.99 22.65 -12.41
C GLU A 66 -10.87 21.66 -12.03
N THR A 67 -9.67 21.87 -12.55
CA THR A 67 -8.50 21.04 -12.24
C THR A 67 -8.14 21.13 -10.76
N LEU A 68 -8.13 22.35 -10.18
CA LEU A 68 -7.83 22.56 -8.77
C LEU A 68 -8.88 21.92 -7.85
N GLU A 69 -10.17 22.08 -8.16
CA GLU A 69 -11.27 21.44 -7.43
C GLU A 69 -11.20 19.92 -7.54
N GLY A 70 -10.84 19.41 -8.73
CA GLY A 70 -10.61 17.98 -8.98
C GLY A 70 -9.53 17.40 -8.08
N VAL A 71 -8.41 18.09 -7.90
CA VAL A 71 -7.33 17.66 -6.99
C VAL A 71 -7.78 17.68 -5.54
N ILE A 72 -8.48 18.75 -5.10
CA ILE A 72 -8.99 18.86 -3.73
C ILE A 72 -9.98 17.73 -3.42
N LYS A 73 -10.91 17.46 -4.35
CA LYS A 73 -11.88 16.37 -4.22
C LYS A 73 -11.20 15.00 -4.17
N ALA A 74 -10.29 14.73 -5.11
CA ALA A 74 -9.57 13.46 -5.16
C ALA A 74 -8.72 13.23 -3.91
N ARG A 75 -8.10 14.29 -3.35
CA ARG A 75 -7.40 14.22 -2.07
C ARG A 75 -8.33 13.85 -0.93
N ALA A 76 -9.49 14.50 -0.85
CA ALA A 76 -10.48 14.22 0.21
C ALA A 76 -10.96 12.77 0.15
N GLU A 77 -11.24 12.23 -1.05
CA GLU A 77 -11.62 10.83 -1.24
C GLU A 77 -10.48 9.87 -0.87
N ALA A 78 -9.24 10.15 -1.29
CA ALA A 78 -8.08 9.32 -1.01
C ALA A 78 -7.73 9.27 0.49
N THR A 79 -7.89 10.37 1.23
CA THR A 79 -7.62 10.44 2.67
C THR A 79 -8.76 9.92 3.53
N LYS A 80 -9.98 9.80 2.97
CA LYS A 80 -11.13 9.24 3.67
C LYS A 80 -11.08 7.72 3.80
N VAL A 81 -10.43 7.04 2.85
CA VAL A 81 -10.31 5.59 2.85
C VAL A 81 -9.12 5.19 3.70
N THR A 82 -9.37 4.85 4.96
CA THR A 82 -8.37 4.30 5.90
C THR A 82 -8.69 2.85 6.17
N ILE A 83 -7.70 1.96 6.13
CA ILE A 83 -7.86 0.53 6.35
C ILE A 83 -7.00 0.14 7.55
N LYS A 84 -7.63 -0.39 8.60
CA LYS A 84 -6.86 -0.99 9.70
C LYS A 84 -6.24 -2.32 9.24
N ALA A 85 -5.07 -2.67 9.77
CA ALA A 85 -4.33 -3.87 9.36
C ALA A 85 -5.13 -5.18 9.56
N ASP A 86 -6.04 -5.23 10.53
CA ASP A 86 -6.98 -6.34 10.75
C ASP A 86 -8.09 -6.41 9.69
N GLN A 87 -8.39 -5.29 9.03
CA GLN A 87 -9.44 -5.15 8.01
C GLN A 87 -8.88 -5.22 6.58
N LEU A 88 -7.64 -5.69 6.39
CA LEU A 88 -7.02 -5.87 5.09
C LEU A 88 -7.68 -7.07 4.35
N THR A 89 -8.72 -6.76 3.59
CA THR A 89 -9.43 -7.67 2.66
C THR A 89 -9.20 -7.24 1.22
N GLU A 90 -9.44 -8.13 0.25
CA GLU A 90 -9.33 -7.78 -1.19
C GLU A 90 -10.24 -6.60 -1.55
N GLU A 91 -11.46 -6.56 -1.02
CA GLU A 91 -12.42 -5.48 -1.27
C GLU A 91 -11.92 -4.14 -0.73
N ASN A 92 -11.47 -4.12 0.54
CA ASN A 92 -10.98 -2.89 1.17
C ASN A 92 -9.72 -2.38 0.48
N LEU A 93 -8.80 -3.27 0.13
CA LEU A 93 -7.59 -2.91 -0.61
C LEU A 93 -7.93 -2.35 -1.99
N ALA A 94 -8.86 -2.97 -2.73
CA ALA A 94 -9.30 -2.48 -4.03
C ALA A 94 -9.93 -1.07 -3.94
N ARG A 95 -10.76 -0.82 -2.92
CA ARG A 95 -11.34 0.52 -2.67
C ARG A 95 -10.25 1.55 -2.36
N PHE A 96 -9.26 1.18 -1.57
CA PHE A 96 -8.11 2.03 -1.28
C PHE A 96 -7.32 2.34 -2.57
N GLU A 97 -6.98 1.33 -3.37
CA GLU A 97 -6.27 1.50 -4.63
C GLU A 97 -7.04 2.41 -5.60
N GLN A 98 -8.35 2.22 -5.72
CA GLN A 98 -9.19 3.06 -6.58
C GLN A 98 -9.15 4.53 -6.17
N ALA A 99 -9.28 4.82 -4.87
CA ALA A 99 -9.21 6.18 -4.36
C ALA A 99 -7.82 6.82 -4.60
N GLN A 100 -6.76 6.06 -4.41
CA GLN A 100 -5.39 6.51 -4.65
C GLN A 100 -5.08 6.70 -6.15
N GLN A 101 -5.65 5.88 -7.03
CA GLN A 101 -5.56 6.06 -8.48
C GLN A 101 -6.29 7.33 -8.94
N GLY A 102 -7.46 7.62 -8.37
CA GLY A 102 -8.19 8.87 -8.60
C GLY A 102 -7.33 10.09 -8.29
N LEU A 103 -6.60 10.05 -7.19
CA LEU A 103 -5.66 11.12 -6.80
C LEU A 103 -4.49 11.23 -7.77
N SER A 104 -3.86 10.11 -8.17
CA SER A 104 -2.78 10.12 -9.16
C SER A 104 -3.24 10.70 -10.51
N GLY A 105 -4.44 10.37 -10.95
CA GLY A 105 -5.02 10.93 -12.18
C GLY A 105 -5.30 12.44 -12.10
N ALA A 106 -5.76 12.93 -10.94
CA ALA A 106 -5.97 14.37 -10.72
C ALA A 106 -4.62 15.12 -10.69
N LEU A 107 -3.60 14.55 -10.08
CA LEU A 107 -2.24 15.10 -10.09
C LEU A 107 -1.63 15.15 -11.49
N SER A 108 -1.80 14.11 -12.29
CA SER A 108 -1.32 14.11 -13.68
C SER A 108 -1.94 15.24 -14.49
N ARG A 109 -3.25 15.49 -14.33
CA ARG A 109 -3.93 16.63 -14.97
C ARG A 109 -3.36 17.97 -14.50
N LEU A 110 -3.11 18.11 -13.18
CA LEU A 110 -2.52 19.35 -12.65
C LEU A 110 -1.11 19.59 -13.20
N MET A 111 -0.30 18.56 -13.40
CA MET A 111 1.02 18.68 -14.01
C MET A 111 0.93 19.08 -15.49
N MET A 112 -0.06 18.57 -16.24
CA MET A 112 -0.29 19.01 -17.62
C MET A 112 -0.66 20.50 -17.72
N VAL A 113 -1.41 21.05 -16.75
CA VAL A 113 -1.71 22.49 -16.70
C VAL A 113 -0.42 23.31 -16.61
N SER A 114 0.57 22.86 -15.84
CA SER A 114 1.83 23.61 -15.70
C SER A 114 2.57 23.82 -17.02
N GLU A 115 2.39 22.95 -18.01
CA GLU A 115 2.99 23.11 -19.33
C GLU A 115 2.40 24.30 -20.11
N GLN A 116 1.17 24.67 -19.80
CA GLN A 116 0.46 25.80 -20.46
C GLN A 116 0.77 27.14 -19.77
N TYR A 117 1.37 27.11 -18.57
CA TYR A 117 1.66 28.29 -17.76
C TYR A 117 3.17 28.42 -17.48
N PRO A 118 3.95 29.08 -18.38
CA PRO A 118 5.42 29.19 -18.23
C PRO A 118 5.87 29.79 -16.89
N ASN A 119 5.11 30.76 -16.37
CA ASN A 119 5.42 31.39 -15.08
C ASN A 119 5.25 30.40 -13.91
N LEU A 120 4.24 29.50 -13.97
CA LEU A 120 4.07 28.45 -13.00
C LEU A 120 5.20 27.42 -13.09
N LYS A 121 5.55 27.00 -14.31
CA LYS A 121 6.64 26.05 -14.55
C LYS A 121 7.99 26.58 -14.11
N ALA A 122 8.22 27.90 -14.20
CA ALA A 122 9.43 28.56 -13.74
C ALA A 122 9.44 28.80 -12.22
N ASN A 123 8.30 28.68 -11.53
CA ASN A 123 8.20 28.91 -10.10
C ASN A 123 8.98 27.84 -9.33
N GLU A 124 9.95 28.26 -8.51
CA GLU A 124 10.83 27.34 -7.76
C GLU A 124 10.02 26.46 -6.78
N GLY A 125 9.12 27.06 -6.01
CA GLY A 125 8.27 26.30 -5.07
C GLY A 125 7.38 25.28 -5.76
N PHE A 126 6.90 25.55 -6.99
CA PHE A 126 6.17 24.57 -7.78
C PHE A 126 7.05 23.41 -8.18
N ARG A 127 8.26 23.68 -8.70
CA ARG A 127 9.21 22.64 -9.10
C ARG A 127 9.61 21.74 -7.94
N ASP A 128 9.91 22.34 -6.79
CA ASP A 128 10.32 21.60 -5.58
C ASP A 128 9.19 20.68 -5.08
N LEU A 129 7.95 21.19 -5.03
CA LEU A 129 6.80 20.37 -4.62
C LEU A 129 6.47 19.28 -5.65
N SER A 130 6.58 19.58 -6.95
CA SER A 130 6.38 18.59 -8.02
C SER A 130 7.40 17.45 -7.92
N ALA A 131 8.69 17.78 -7.69
CA ALA A 131 9.73 16.79 -7.48
C ALA A 131 9.48 15.94 -6.21
N GLN A 132 8.95 16.54 -5.13
CA GLN A 132 8.58 15.80 -3.92
C GLN A 132 7.38 14.88 -4.16
N VAL A 133 6.38 15.29 -4.95
CA VAL A 133 5.23 14.45 -5.34
C VAL A 133 5.71 13.27 -6.17
N GLU A 134 6.55 13.50 -7.18
CA GLU A 134 7.16 12.44 -7.99
C GLU A 134 8.00 11.47 -7.15
N GLY A 135 8.82 11.99 -6.25
CA GLY A 135 9.58 11.19 -5.30
C GLY A 135 8.70 10.35 -4.37
N SER A 136 7.50 10.85 -4.01
CA SER A 136 6.53 10.09 -3.22
C SER A 136 5.92 8.93 -4.01
N GLU A 137 5.64 9.09 -5.32
CA GLU A 137 5.15 8.00 -6.18
C GLU A 137 6.18 6.86 -6.28
N ASN A 138 7.46 7.20 -6.41
CA ASN A 138 8.53 6.20 -6.41
C ASN A 138 8.60 5.45 -5.07
N ARG A 139 8.46 6.15 -3.95
CA ARG A 139 8.42 5.53 -2.61
C ARG A 139 7.20 4.64 -2.44
N ILE A 140 6.02 5.07 -2.89
CA ILE A 140 4.79 4.25 -2.88
C ILE A 140 5.05 2.92 -3.61
N THR A 141 5.67 2.96 -4.78
CA THR A 141 6.01 1.75 -5.55
C THR A 141 6.93 0.81 -4.75
N VAL A 142 7.94 1.37 -4.08
CA VAL A 142 8.87 0.59 -3.24
C VAL A 142 8.15 -0.04 -2.04
N GLU A 143 7.34 0.73 -1.31
CA GLU A 143 6.66 0.21 -0.12
C GLU A 143 5.56 -0.81 -0.47
N ARG A 144 4.84 -0.64 -1.59
CA ARG A 144 3.91 -1.68 -2.12
C ARG A 144 4.63 -2.99 -2.41
N ARG A 145 5.83 -2.94 -3.02
CA ARG A 145 6.62 -4.14 -3.27
C ARG A 145 7.04 -4.83 -1.98
N LYS A 146 7.57 -4.08 -1.00
CA LYS A 146 7.94 -4.61 0.32
C LYS A 146 6.75 -5.24 1.04
N TYR A 147 5.58 -4.58 0.98
CA TYR A 147 4.34 -5.12 1.53
C TYR A 147 4.01 -6.47 0.88
N ASN A 148 4.06 -6.57 -0.44
CA ASN A 148 3.79 -7.82 -1.15
C ASN A 148 4.79 -8.93 -0.77
N GLU A 149 6.08 -8.59 -0.56
CA GLU A 149 7.11 -9.55 -0.12
C GLU A 149 6.79 -10.10 1.28
N VAL A 150 6.40 -9.25 2.22
CA VAL A 150 6.03 -9.67 3.58
C VAL A 150 4.73 -10.48 3.57
N VAL A 151 3.73 -10.05 2.81
CA VAL A 151 2.46 -10.79 2.63
C VAL A 151 2.71 -12.17 2.00
N GLN A 152 3.63 -12.28 1.05
CA GLN A 152 4.01 -13.57 0.46
C GLN A 152 4.57 -14.52 1.53
N GLN A 153 5.47 -14.03 2.38
CA GLN A 153 6.05 -14.83 3.46
C GLN A 153 4.97 -15.30 4.43
N TYR A 154 4.09 -14.39 4.87
CA TYR A 154 2.98 -14.71 5.75
C TYR A 154 2.01 -15.70 5.13
N ASN A 155 1.48 -15.41 3.93
CA ASN A 155 0.54 -16.28 3.23
C ASN A 155 1.13 -17.67 2.92
N SER A 156 2.42 -17.72 2.56
CA SER A 156 3.12 -18.99 2.34
C SER A 156 3.21 -19.82 3.63
N THR A 157 3.48 -19.18 4.77
CA THR A 157 3.60 -19.85 6.07
C THR A 157 2.27 -20.42 6.53
N ILE A 158 1.16 -19.68 6.41
CA ILE A 158 -0.16 -20.15 6.82
C ILE A 158 -0.75 -21.20 5.88
N LYS A 159 -0.24 -21.33 4.63
CA LYS A 159 -0.72 -22.30 3.64
C LYS A 159 0.12 -23.58 3.60
N LYS A 160 1.37 -23.57 4.08
CA LYS A 160 2.26 -24.76 4.08
C LYS A 160 2.02 -25.61 5.29
N PHE A 161 2.23 -26.94 5.15
CA PHE A 161 2.23 -27.88 6.28
C PHE A 161 3.51 -27.63 7.13
N PRO A 162 3.43 -27.73 8.48
CA PRO A 162 2.23 -27.93 9.33
C PRO A 162 1.42 -26.67 9.61
N GLY A 163 1.85 -25.49 9.13
CA GLY A 163 1.26 -24.19 9.38
C GLY A 163 -0.23 -24.08 9.04
N ALA A 164 -0.66 -24.75 7.97
CA ALA A 164 -2.07 -24.74 7.53
C ALA A 164 -3.04 -25.29 8.60
N ILE A 165 -2.60 -26.25 9.42
CA ILE A 165 -3.41 -26.78 10.52
C ILE A 165 -3.59 -25.74 11.61
N TYR A 166 -2.50 -25.09 12.02
CA TYR A 166 -2.52 -24.07 13.08
C TYR A 166 -3.25 -22.81 12.62
N ALA A 167 -3.06 -22.41 11.36
CA ALA A 167 -3.73 -21.26 10.79
C ALA A 167 -5.26 -21.39 10.89
N GLY A 168 -5.81 -22.57 10.56
CA GLY A 168 -7.24 -22.85 10.70
C GLY A 168 -7.73 -22.79 12.14
N TRP A 169 -6.95 -23.32 13.09
CA TRP A 169 -7.35 -23.36 14.49
C TRP A 169 -7.30 -21.99 15.18
N PHE A 170 -6.33 -21.15 14.82
CA PHE A 170 -6.11 -19.84 15.42
C PHE A 170 -6.64 -18.68 14.61
N GLY A 171 -7.33 -18.94 13.49
CA GLY A 171 -8.00 -17.92 12.70
C GLY A 171 -7.09 -17.02 11.86
N PHE A 172 -5.87 -17.49 11.51
CA PHE A 172 -4.99 -16.77 10.59
C PHE A 172 -5.56 -16.83 9.16
N THR A 173 -5.85 -15.67 8.59
CA THR A 173 -6.40 -15.55 7.23
C THR A 173 -5.38 -14.94 6.28
N ALA A 174 -5.44 -15.35 5.01
CA ALA A 174 -4.57 -14.79 3.98
C ALA A 174 -4.81 -13.29 3.80
N LYS A 175 -3.72 -12.55 3.59
CA LYS A 175 -3.77 -11.12 3.32
C LYS A 175 -3.68 -10.87 1.82
N PRO A 176 -4.37 -9.81 1.30
CA PRO A 176 -4.37 -9.50 -0.12
C PRO A 176 -3.03 -8.89 -0.56
N TYR A 177 -2.75 -9.00 -1.86
CA TYR A 177 -1.61 -8.38 -2.51
C TYR A 177 -2.02 -7.11 -3.24
N PHE A 178 -1.16 -6.12 -3.29
CA PHE A 178 -1.26 -5.09 -4.31
C PHE A 178 -1.05 -5.71 -5.69
N LYS A 179 -1.96 -5.41 -6.62
CA LYS A 179 -1.88 -5.88 -8.00
C LYS A 179 -1.14 -4.86 -8.87
N ALA A 180 -0.54 -5.30 -9.97
CA ALA A 180 -0.08 -4.40 -11.02
C ALA A 180 -1.27 -3.59 -11.57
N LYS A 181 -1.00 -2.37 -12.07
CA LYS A 181 -2.03 -1.60 -12.77
C LYS A 181 -2.50 -2.39 -13.98
N GLU A 182 -3.81 -2.39 -14.24
CA GLU A 182 -4.35 -2.98 -15.47
C GLU A 182 -3.66 -2.36 -16.69
N GLY A 183 -3.22 -3.19 -17.63
CA GLY A 183 -2.47 -2.75 -18.81
C GLY A 183 -0.96 -2.58 -18.62
N ALA A 184 -0.42 -2.86 -17.43
CA ALA A 184 1.04 -2.80 -17.20
C ALA A 184 1.83 -3.89 -17.93
N ASP A 185 1.16 -4.91 -18.42
CA ASP A 185 1.66 -6.04 -19.21
C ASP A 185 1.51 -5.81 -20.74
N VAL A 186 0.79 -4.77 -21.14
CA VAL A 186 0.68 -4.41 -22.55
C VAL A 186 1.92 -3.58 -22.94
N VAL A 187 2.80 -4.18 -23.71
CA VAL A 187 3.94 -3.46 -24.33
C VAL A 187 3.34 -2.41 -25.25
N PRO A 188 3.67 -1.10 -25.11
CA PRO A 188 3.24 -0.10 -26.06
C PRO A 188 3.71 -0.49 -27.46
N ASP A 189 2.79 -0.57 -28.42
CA ASP A 189 3.13 -0.74 -29.83
C ASP A 189 3.84 0.55 -30.27
N LEU A 190 5.13 0.45 -30.46
CA LEU A 190 5.93 1.54 -31.00
C LEU A 190 5.84 1.43 -32.50
N ASP A 191 4.83 2.07 -33.10
CA ASP A 191 4.80 2.35 -34.54
C ASP A 191 6.02 3.23 -34.90
N LEU A 192 7.08 2.59 -35.39
CA LEU A 192 8.28 3.21 -35.94
C LEU A 192 8.14 3.40 -37.44
#